data_4c0c376dd47f2585072462a22a064850
#
_entry.id   4c0c376dd47f2585072462a22a064850
#
_cell.length_a   1.000
_cell.length_b   1.000
_cell.length_c   1.000
_cell.angle_alpha   90.00
_cell.angle_beta   90.00
_cell.angle_gamma   90.00
#
_symmetry.space_group_name_H-M   'P 1'
#
loop_
_entity.id
_entity.type
_entity.pdbx_description
1 polymer ?
#
loop_
_entity_poly.entity_id
_entity_poly.type
_entity_poly.pdbx_seq_one_letter_code
_entity_poly.pdbx_strand_id
1 'polypeptide(L)'
;MNNDKGSRPLDSFPVIRSRDPEKIREAMKRSFGARSFDSPHRAKNMDVRANHWQSRNISLSYWCNCGAPIRVGFPTGSFFRQFICFRGGAEIRVGGILKQVTNEESCVVIPEMSHEGACAAGFEQLVLRIEAESLLTKLSALTGTTPSRKLVFDETAHGNHRTIGNLRRLLMFFAAELDSMSAATPQLAIAELEQALIVSFICSNSNNYSDLLDRTPRVAPWQVWRAEEYIEAHWDKPITIETLAQVTSASARSLFHHFRRSRGLSPMAFVKQVRLQHAKKMLERTDLIPSVTETAVACGFSNLGHFASDYSKRFGERPSDTVKRLKPILSPEPSSARPA
;
A
#
# COMPACT_ATOMS: atom_id res chain seq x y z
N MET A 1 -24.85 -27.71 -21.80
CA MET A 1 -23.44 -28.16 -21.89
C MET A 1 -22.66 -26.98 -22.45
N ASN A 2 -22.20 -26.09 -21.58
CA ASN A 2 -21.33 -24.99 -21.96
C ASN A 2 -19.92 -25.33 -21.47
N ASN A 3 -19.06 -25.49 -22.43
CA ASN A 3 -17.65 -25.87 -22.30
C ASN A 3 -16.87 -24.58 -21.90
N ASP A 4 -16.84 -24.27 -20.60
CA ASP A 4 -16.03 -23.18 -20.07
C ASP A 4 -14.57 -23.69 -19.95
N LYS A 5 -13.84 -23.63 -21.07
CA LYS A 5 -12.39 -23.90 -21.16
C LYS A 5 -11.56 -22.67 -20.77
N GLY A 6 -11.99 -21.88 -19.80
CA GLY A 6 -11.15 -20.91 -19.15
C GLY A 6 -10.18 -21.63 -18.20
N SER A 7 -8.89 -21.39 -18.30
CA SER A 7 -7.89 -21.84 -17.31
C SER A 7 -8.32 -21.35 -15.93
N ARG A 8 -8.36 -22.27 -14.93
CA ARG A 8 -8.69 -21.90 -13.56
C ARG A 8 -7.50 -21.25 -12.89
N PRO A 9 -7.73 -20.36 -11.92
CA PRO A 9 -6.62 -19.74 -11.18
C PRO A 9 -5.71 -20.79 -10.56
N LEU A 10 -4.39 -20.60 -10.69
CA LEU A 10 -3.35 -21.48 -10.13
C LEU A 10 -3.42 -22.92 -10.68
N ASP A 11 -3.79 -23.10 -11.94
CA ASP A 11 -3.96 -24.44 -12.53
C ASP A 11 -2.63 -25.21 -12.65
N SER A 12 -1.50 -24.49 -12.63
CA SER A 12 -0.14 -25.04 -12.55
C SER A 12 0.21 -25.59 -11.16
N PHE A 13 -0.62 -25.34 -10.12
CA PHE A 13 -0.35 -25.73 -8.72
C PHE A 13 -1.47 -26.61 -8.14
N PRO A 14 -1.81 -27.74 -8.75
CA PRO A 14 -2.95 -28.56 -8.31
C PRO A 14 -2.64 -29.31 -7.01
N VAL A 15 -3.59 -29.25 -6.05
CA VAL A 15 -3.50 -29.97 -4.76
C VAL A 15 -4.63 -30.99 -4.62
N ILE A 16 -5.84 -30.65 -5.02
CA ILE A 16 -6.99 -31.54 -4.96
C ILE A 16 -7.67 -31.61 -6.33
N ARG A 17 -7.88 -32.82 -6.78
CA ARG A 17 -8.68 -33.20 -7.95
C ARG A 17 -9.39 -34.51 -7.60
N SER A 18 -10.50 -34.47 -6.85
CA SER A 18 -11.12 -35.69 -6.34
C SER A 18 -12.62 -35.60 -6.23
N ARG A 19 -13.26 -36.75 -6.39
CA ARG A 19 -14.68 -37.00 -6.09
C ARG A 19 -14.87 -37.90 -4.85
N ASP A 20 -13.77 -38.39 -4.32
CA ASP A 20 -13.73 -39.27 -3.15
C ASP A 20 -13.66 -38.44 -1.86
N PRO A 21 -14.68 -38.50 -0.98
CA PRO A 21 -14.72 -37.71 0.24
C PRO A 21 -13.52 -37.93 1.18
N GLU A 22 -13.02 -39.17 1.28
CA GLU A 22 -11.90 -39.47 2.17
C GLU A 22 -10.59 -38.84 1.64
N LYS A 23 -10.34 -38.96 0.33
CA LYS A 23 -9.18 -38.32 -0.30
C LYS A 23 -9.24 -36.80 -0.19
N ILE A 24 -10.44 -36.23 -0.30
CA ILE A 24 -10.63 -34.77 -0.11
C ILE A 24 -10.35 -34.40 1.35
N ARG A 25 -10.87 -35.14 2.32
CA ARG A 25 -10.64 -34.91 3.75
C ARG A 25 -9.16 -34.97 4.11
N GLU A 26 -8.44 -35.99 3.65
CA GLU A 26 -7.00 -36.13 3.87
C GLU A 26 -6.20 -34.99 3.25
N ALA A 27 -6.52 -34.62 2.02
CA ALA A 27 -5.86 -33.53 1.34
C ALA A 27 -6.15 -32.15 2.02
N MET A 28 -7.37 -31.93 2.48
CA MET A 28 -7.76 -30.74 3.27
C MET A 28 -6.96 -30.65 4.56
N LYS A 29 -6.84 -31.74 5.28
CA LYS A 29 -6.04 -31.81 6.51
C LYS A 29 -4.57 -31.55 6.25
N ARG A 30 -3.98 -32.24 5.27
CA ARG A 30 -2.54 -32.20 4.97
C ARG A 30 -2.10 -30.88 4.35
N SER A 31 -2.84 -30.38 3.36
CA SER A 31 -2.39 -29.23 2.54
C SER A 31 -2.93 -27.90 3.01
N PHE A 32 -4.06 -27.87 3.72
CA PHE A 32 -4.71 -26.63 4.18
C PHE A 32 -4.82 -26.54 5.71
N GLY A 33 -4.42 -27.60 6.44
CA GLY A 33 -4.49 -27.61 7.90
C GLY A 33 -5.93 -27.67 8.45
N ALA A 34 -6.88 -28.20 7.69
CA ALA A 34 -8.25 -28.32 8.15
C ALA A 34 -8.36 -29.25 9.37
N ARG A 35 -9.09 -28.81 10.41
CA ARG A 35 -9.38 -29.62 11.61
C ARG A 35 -10.51 -30.59 11.39
N SER A 36 -11.53 -30.17 10.66
CA SER A 36 -12.70 -30.95 10.34
C SER A 36 -13.10 -30.77 8.87
N PHE A 37 -13.64 -31.83 8.31
CA PHE A 37 -14.24 -31.82 6.98
C PHE A 37 -15.47 -32.72 7.03
N ASP A 38 -16.62 -32.18 6.70
CA ASP A 38 -17.87 -32.87 6.67
C ASP A 38 -18.70 -32.53 5.43
N SER A 39 -19.43 -33.50 4.95
CA SER A 39 -20.42 -33.32 3.91
C SER A 39 -21.73 -33.96 4.41
N PRO A 40 -22.79 -33.17 4.68
CA PRO A 40 -24.03 -33.64 5.31
C PRO A 40 -24.78 -34.67 4.51
N HIS A 41 -24.40 -34.90 3.27
CA HIS A 41 -24.92 -35.96 2.45
C HIS A 41 -23.80 -36.92 2.09
N ARG A 42 -24.02 -38.24 2.25
CA ARG A 42 -23.17 -39.26 1.60
C ARG A 42 -23.18 -39.01 0.08
N ALA A 43 -22.44 -37.98 -0.32
CA ALA A 43 -22.61 -37.34 -1.62
C ALA A 43 -21.97 -38.20 -2.68
N LYS A 44 -22.79 -38.94 -3.40
CA LYS A 44 -22.36 -39.62 -4.62
C LYS A 44 -21.82 -38.69 -5.70
N ASN A 45 -21.94 -37.37 -5.53
CA ASN A 45 -21.63 -36.34 -6.54
C ASN A 45 -20.64 -35.28 -6.05
N MET A 46 -19.71 -35.59 -5.16
CA MET A 46 -18.64 -34.64 -4.84
C MET A 46 -17.73 -34.46 -6.05
N ASP A 47 -17.34 -33.23 -6.34
CA ASP A 47 -16.28 -32.90 -7.26
C ASP A 47 -15.58 -31.64 -6.73
N VAL A 48 -14.44 -31.86 -6.07
CA VAL A 48 -13.67 -30.79 -5.43
C VAL A 48 -12.35 -30.63 -6.16
N ARG A 49 -12.03 -29.38 -6.47
CA ARG A 49 -10.77 -28.97 -7.03
C ARG A 49 -10.18 -27.86 -6.20
N ALA A 50 -8.90 -27.99 -5.89
CA ALA A 50 -8.15 -26.95 -5.19
C ALA A 50 -6.74 -26.86 -5.76
N ASN A 51 -6.30 -25.64 -5.92
CA ASN A 51 -4.95 -25.25 -6.31
C ASN A 51 -4.35 -24.44 -5.18
N HIS A 52 -3.04 -24.52 -4.97
CA HIS A 52 -2.39 -23.81 -3.88
C HIS A 52 -0.97 -23.43 -4.24
N TRP A 53 -0.67 -22.16 -4.09
CA TRP A 53 0.68 -21.62 -4.19
C TRP A 53 1.02 -20.86 -2.90
N GLN A 54 2.29 -20.91 -2.50
CA GLN A 54 2.77 -20.28 -1.26
C GLN A 54 4.17 -19.71 -1.43
N SER A 55 4.39 -18.51 -0.90
CA SER A 55 5.70 -17.93 -0.62
C SER A 55 5.93 -17.83 0.89
N ARG A 56 6.98 -17.11 1.29
CA ARG A 56 7.24 -16.79 2.69
C ARG A 56 6.20 -15.84 3.30
N ASN A 57 5.68 -14.91 2.51
CA ASN A 57 4.85 -13.80 3.02
C ASN A 57 3.36 -14.04 2.85
N ILE A 58 2.97 -14.70 1.75
CA ILE A 58 1.58 -14.94 1.40
C ILE A 58 1.37 -16.36 0.89
N SER A 59 0.13 -16.81 0.92
CA SER A 59 -0.31 -17.93 0.09
C SER A 59 -1.64 -17.61 -0.59
N LEU A 60 -1.83 -18.19 -1.76
CA LEU A 60 -3.05 -18.07 -2.53
C LEU A 60 -3.60 -19.45 -2.84
N SER A 61 -4.87 -19.65 -2.55
CA SER A 61 -5.54 -20.93 -2.79
C SER A 61 -6.80 -20.69 -3.62
N TYR A 62 -6.93 -21.41 -4.72
CA TYR A 62 -8.19 -21.52 -5.44
C TYR A 62 -8.96 -22.75 -4.95
N TRP A 63 -10.26 -22.60 -4.78
CA TRP A 63 -11.15 -23.66 -4.36
C TRP A 63 -12.42 -23.67 -5.21
N CYS A 64 -12.79 -24.83 -5.72
CA CYS A 64 -14.04 -25.05 -6.43
C CYS A 64 -14.71 -26.31 -5.89
N ASN A 65 -15.96 -26.18 -5.49
CA ASN A 65 -16.83 -27.27 -5.09
C ASN A 65 -18.00 -27.36 -6.08
N CYS A 66 -17.91 -28.27 -7.04
CA CYS A 66 -18.94 -28.42 -8.07
C CYS A 66 -20.06 -29.40 -7.70
N GLY A 67 -19.93 -30.12 -6.60
CA GLY A 67 -20.80 -31.23 -6.25
C GLY A 67 -21.78 -30.96 -5.11
N ALA A 68 -21.47 -31.45 -3.92
CA ALA A 68 -22.36 -31.42 -2.75
C ALA A 68 -21.97 -30.29 -1.77
N PRO A 69 -22.87 -29.86 -0.87
CA PRO A 69 -22.51 -28.96 0.22
C PRO A 69 -21.42 -29.54 1.11
N ILE A 70 -20.51 -28.65 1.57
CA ILE A 70 -19.34 -29.02 2.36
C ILE A 70 -19.24 -28.10 3.57
N ARG A 71 -18.81 -28.65 4.71
CA ARG A 71 -18.36 -27.90 5.89
C ARG A 71 -16.90 -28.19 6.17
N VAL A 72 -16.13 -27.14 6.45
CA VAL A 72 -14.70 -27.26 6.73
C VAL A 72 -14.34 -26.37 7.90
N GLY A 73 -13.75 -26.95 8.94
CA GLY A 73 -13.27 -26.22 10.11
C GLY A 73 -11.74 -26.07 10.07
N PHE A 74 -11.28 -24.88 10.44
CA PHE A 74 -9.86 -24.56 10.53
C PHE A 74 -9.49 -24.12 11.94
N PRO A 75 -8.34 -24.54 12.45
CA PRO A 75 -7.82 -24.07 13.73
C PRO A 75 -7.37 -22.62 13.63
N THR A 76 -6.95 -22.07 14.76
CA THR A 76 -6.23 -20.80 14.83
C THR A 76 -4.95 -20.85 14.01
N GLY A 77 -4.49 -19.69 13.53
CA GLY A 77 -3.24 -19.58 12.78
C GLY A 77 -2.60 -18.20 12.99
N SER A 78 -1.36 -18.04 12.55
CA SER A 78 -0.57 -16.79 12.67
C SER A 78 -0.76 -15.82 11.53
N PHE A 79 -1.72 -16.01 10.66
CA PHE A 79 -1.92 -15.27 9.43
C PHE A 79 -3.31 -14.66 9.33
N PHE A 80 -3.41 -13.57 8.60
CA PHE A 80 -4.69 -13.02 8.11
C PHE A 80 -5.17 -13.84 6.94
N ARG A 81 -6.48 -14.02 6.83
CA ARG A 81 -7.10 -14.77 5.75
C ARG A 81 -8.27 -13.98 5.19
N GLN A 82 -8.35 -13.82 3.86
CA GLN A 82 -9.48 -13.21 3.18
C GLN A 82 -10.08 -14.16 2.16
N PHE A 83 -11.39 -14.30 2.23
CA PHE A 83 -12.18 -15.12 1.33
C PHE A 83 -12.82 -14.25 0.26
N ILE A 84 -12.60 -14.57 -0.99
CA ILE A 84 -13.11 -13.82 -2.15
C ILE A 84 -13.84 -14.79 -3.06
N CYS A 85 -15.15 -14.68 -3.10
CA CYS A 85 -16.02 -15.54 -3.90
C CYS A 85 -16.10 -15.04 -5.34
N PHE A 86 -16.14 -15.97 -6.30
CA PHE A 86 -16.38 -15.71 -7.72
C PHE A 86 -17.74 -16.23 -8.15
N ARG A 87 -18.18 -17.33 -7.54
CA ARG A 87 -19.43 -18.00 -7.91
C ARG A 87 -20.06 -18.67 -6.69
N GLY A 88 -21.38 -18.61 -6.60
CA GLY A 88 -22.12 -19.18 -5.49
C GLY A 88 -22.00 -18.34 -4.23
N GLY A 89 -22.05 -19.02 -3.07
CA GLY A 89 -21.93 -18.37 -1.77
C GLY A 89 -21.49 -19.37 -0.70
N ALA A 90 -20.93 -18.83 0.37
CA ALA A 90 -20.55 -19.58 1.57
C ALA A 90 -20.89 -18.79 2.82
N GLU A 91 -21.07 -19.51 3.91
CA GLU A 91 -21.19 -18.95 5.26
C GLU A 91 -19.91 -19.26 6.03
N ILE A 92 -19.33 -18.25 6.66
CA ILE A 92 -18.12 -18.42 7.48
C ILE A 92 -18.44 -17.97 8.90
N ARG A 93 -18.30 -18.88 9.85
CA ARG A 93 -18.45 -18.62 11.28
C ARG A 93 -17.09 -18.35 11.90
N VAL A 94 -16.92 -17.15 12.45
CA VAL A 94 -15.69 -16.68 13.10
C VAL A 94 -16.04 -16.14 14.48
N GLY A 95 -15.46 -16.67 15.55
CA GLY A 95 -15.76 -16.21 16.91
C GLY A 95 -17.24 -16.25 17.30
N GLY A 96 -18.01 -17.18 16.73
CA GLY A 96 -19.46 -17.29 16.94
C GLY A 96 -20.31 -16.44 15.99
N ILE A 97 -19.72 -15.46 15.27
CA ILE A 97 -20.42 -14.59 14.32
C ILE A 97 -20.45 -15.26 12.94
N LEU A 98 -21.65 -15.28 12.33
CA LEU A 98 -21.85 -15.79 10.97
C LEU A 98 -21.68 -14.66 9.96
N LYS A 99 -20.78 -14.84 9.00
CA LYS A 99 -20.52 -13.92 7.90
C LYS A 99 -20.83 -14.56 6.57
N GLN A 100 -21.42 -13.81 5.65
CA GLN A 100 -21.66 -14.25 4.28
C GLN A 100 -20.44 -13.98 3.42
N VAL A 101 -20.17 -14.88 2.48
CA VAL A 101 -19.13 -14.71 1.44
C VAL A 101 -19.81 -14.94 0.09
N THR A 102 -19.98 -13.86 -0.65
CA THR A 102 -20.61 -13.84 -1.96
C THR A 102 -19.72 -13.10 -2.96
N ASN A 103 -20.16 -12.91 -4.18
CA ASN A 103 -19.44 -12.08 -5.14
C ASN A 103 -19.39 -10.59 -4.73
N GLU A 104 -20.24 -10.17 -3.79
CA GLU A 104 -20.34 -8.81 -3.28
C GLU A 104 -19.73 -8.63 -1.89
N GLU A 105 -19.73 -9.70 -1.10
CA GLU A 105 -19.27 -9.69 0.28
C GLU A 105 -18.05 -10.60 0.46
N SER A 106 -17.04 -10.10 1.14
CA SER A 106 -15.85 -10.87 1.51
C SER A 106 -15.73 -10.98 3.03
N CYS A 107 -15.01 -11.99 3.50
CA CYS A 107 -14.77 -12.19 4.92
C CYS A 107 -13.26 -12.17 5.21
N VAL A 108 -12.86 -11.40 6.24
CA VAL A 108 -11.51 -11.42 6.79
C VAL A 108 -11.54 -12.19 8.12
N VAL A 109 -10.61 -13.14 8.26
CA VAL A 109 -10.29 -13.83 9.52
C VAL A 109 -8.91 -13.39 9.99
N ILE A 110 -8.85 -12.87 11.21
CA ILE A 110 -7.61 -12.38 11.81
C ILE A 110 -6.82 -13.52 12.48
N PRO A 111 -5.51 -13.34 12.74
CA PRO A 111 -4.72 -14.32 13.51
C PRO A 111 -5.37 -14.70 14.83
N GLU A 112 -5.06 -15.90 15.30
CA GLU A 112 -5.54 -16.49 16.55
C GLU A 112 -7.05 -16.82 16.58
N MET A 113 -7.78 -16.64 15.47
CA MET A 113 -9.18 -17.02 15.35
C MET A 113 -9.35 -18.31 14.56
N SER A 114 -10.07 -19.26 15.13
CA SER A 114 -10.59 -20.43 14.40
C SER A 114 -11.82 -20.02 13.62
N HIS A 115 -12.10 -20.74 12.53
CA HIS A 115 -13.31 -20.50 11.75
C HIS A 115 -13.83 -21.81 11.12
N GLU A 116 -15.10 -21.80 10.80
CA GLU A 116 -15.77 -22.86 10.08
C GLU A 116 -16.48 -22.28 8.86
N GLY A 117 -16.24 -22.85 7.70
CA GLY A 117 -16.90 -22.48 6.45
C GLY A 117 -17.89 -23.54 6.01
N ALA A 118 -19.08 -23.12 5.58
CA ALA A 118 -20.07 -23.96 4.92
C ALA A 118 -20.34 -23.39 3.53
N CYS A 119 -20.18 -24.19 2.49
CA CYS A 119 -20.44 -23.77 1.12
C CYS A 119 -21.42 -24.71 0.41
N ALA A 120 -22.23 -24.15 -0.47
CA ALA A 120 -23.13 -24.89 -1.33
C ALA A 120 -22.38 -25.52 -2.53
N ALA A 121 -23.08 -26.38 -3.28
CA ALA A 121 -22.60 -26.83 -4.59
C ALA A 121 -22.45 -25.65 -5.56
N GLY A 122 -21.44 -25.70 -6.43
CA GLY A 122 -21.15 -24.64 -7.39
C GLY A 122 -20.39 -23.45 -6.82
N PHE A 123 -19.86 -23.55 -5.61
CA PHE A 123 -19.09 -22.49 -4.97
C PHE A 123 -17.65 -22.44 -5.49
N GLU A 124 -17.20 -21.24 -5.85
CA GLU A 124 -15.83 -20.96 -6.29
C GLU A 124 -15.26 -19.74 -5.58
N GLN A 125 -14.02 -19.85 -5.08
CA GLN A 125 -13.35 -18.76 -4.38
C GLN A 125 -11.83 -18.77 -4.55
N LEU A 126 -11.21 -17.62 -4.32
CA LEU A 126 -9.82 -17.49 -3.92
C LEU A 126 -9.73 -17.17 -2.42
N VAL A 127 -8.74 -17.74 -1.77
CA VAL A 127 -8.39 -17.44 -0.39
C VAL A 127 -6.96 -16.90 -0.38
N LEU A 128 -6.83 -15.62 0.01
CA LEU A 128 -5.55 -14.99 0.27
C LEU A 128 -5.19 -15.17 1.75
N ARG A 129 -3.99 -15.67 2.03
CA ARG A 129 -3.39 -15.68 3.38
C ARG A 129 -2.18 -14.76 3.37
N ILE A 130 -2.03 -13.98 4.44
CA ILE A 130 -0.91 -13.06 4.63
C ILE A 130 -0.35 -13.31 6.02
N GLU A 131 0.96 -13.59 6.10
CA GLU A 131 1.63 -13.74 7.39
C GLU A 131 1.55 -12.44 8.20
N ALA A 132 1.24 -12.55 9.49
CA ALA A 132 0.99 -11.39 10.35
C ALA A 132 2.19 -10.44 10.40
N GLU A 133 3.40 -10.98 10.49
CA GLU A 133 4.64 -10.20 10.51
C GLU A 133 4.81 -9.39 9.23
N SER A 134 4.59 -10.01 8.06
CA SER A 134 4.71 -9.35 6.76
C SER A 134 3.71 -8.21 6.60
N LEU A 135 2.47 -8.42 7.05
CA LEU A 135 1.42 -7.40 7.00
C LEU A 135 1.72 -6.24 7.95
N LEU A 136 2.11 -6.50 9.20
CA LEU A 136 2.42 -5.48 10.19
C LEU A 136 3.67 -4.67 9.80
N THR A 137 4.68 -5.31 9.23
CA THR A 137 5.86 -4.64 8.67
C THR A 137 5.46 -3.68 7.55
N LYS A 138 4.60 -4.11 6.62
CA LYS A 138 4.09 -3.27 5.56
C LYS A 138 3.23 -2.11 6.10
N LEU A 139 2.36 -2.37 7.08
CA LEU A 139 1.56 -1.33 7.72
C LEU A 139 2.45 -0.27 8.40
N SER A 140 3.51 -0.70 9.11
CA SER A 140 4.50 0.21 9.70
C SER A 140 5.16 1.10 8.64
N ALA A 141 5.58 0.51 7.52
CA ALA A 141 6.20 1.25 6.41
C ALA A 141 5.23 2.26 5.78
N LEU A 142 3.95 1.91 5.66
CA LEU A 142 2.92 2.78 5.09
C LEU A 142 2.53 3.93 6.02
N THR A 143 2.47 3.70 7.33
CA THR A 143 2.07 4.70 8.32
C THR A 143 3.23 5.52 8.87
N GLY A 144 4.48 5.10 8.62
CA GLY A 144 5.69 5.72 9.19
C GLY A 144 5.86 5.49 10.71
N THR A 145 5.02 4.64 11.32
CA THR A 145 5.04 4.37 12.75
C THR A 145 4.83 2.87 13.02
N THR A 146 5.48 2.34 14.05
CA THR A 146 5.21 0.97 14.50
C THR A 146 3.79 0.89 15.08
N PRO A 147 2.94 -0.05 14.61
CA PRO A 147 1.61 -0.22 15.15
C PRO A 147 1.62 -0.49 16.65
N SER A 148 1.06 0.42 17.44
CA SER A 148 1.01 0.32 18.91
C SER A 148 -0.20 -0.46 19.42
N ARG A 149 -1.17 -0.72 18.56
CA ARG A 149 -2.41 -1.45 18.86
C ARG A 149 -2.56 -2.63 17.91
N LYS A 150 -3.26 -3.68 18.37
CA LYS A 150 -3.62 -4.81 17.52
C LYS A 150 -4.42 -4.30 16.29
N LEU A 151 -4.09 -4.80 15.12
CA LEU A 151 -4.85 -4.48 13.90
C LEU A 151 -6.23 -5.14 13.99
N VAL A 152 -7.26 -4.32 13.91
CA VAL A 152 -8.67 -4.73 13.97
C VAL A 152 -9.36 -4.25 12.71
N PHE A 153 -10.05 -5.14 12.04
CA PHE A 153 -10.87 -4.82 10.87
C PHE A 153 -12.29 -4.50 11.30
N ASP A 154 -12.93 -3.54 10.63
CA ASP A 154 -14.30 -3.18 10.86
C ASP A 154 -15.21 -4.30 10.36
N GLU A 155 -15.98 -4.88 11.29
CA GLU A 155 -16.91 -5.98 10.97
C GLU A 155 -18.18 -5.49 10.28
N THR A 156 -18.51 -4.20 10.42
CA THR A 156 -19.72 -3.57 9.88
C THR A 156 -19.48 -2.91 8.53
N ALA A 157 -18.24 -2.62 8.22
CA ALA A 157 -17.90 -2.11 6.89
C ALA A 157 -18.11 -3.24 5.88
N HIS A 158 -19.30 -3.27 5.28
CA HIS A 158 -19.49 -3.94 3.99
C HIS A 158 -18.42 -3.35 3.08
N GLY A 159 -17.34 -4.10 2.85
CA GLY A 159 -16.17 -3.59 2.14
C GLY A 159 -16.65 -2.90 0.88
N ASN A 160 -16.21 -1.66 0.66
CA ASN A 160 -16.63 -0.89 -0.50
C ASN A 160 -16.44 -1.78 -1.74
N HIS A 161 -17.55 -2.19 -2.38
CA HIS A 161 -17.59 -3.11 -3.54
C HIS A 161 -16.50 -2.80 -4.57
N ARG A 162 -16.15 -1.51 -4.71
CA ARG A 162 -15.10 -1.06 -5.61
C ARG A 162 -13.70 -1.49 -5.16
N THR A 163 -13.39 -1.43 -3.87
CA THR A 163 -12.04 -1.74 -3.34
C THR A 163 -11.80 -3.25 -3.31
N ILE A 164 -12.81 -4.04 -2.93
CA ILE A 164 -12.76 -5.52 -2.99
C ILE A 164 -12.67 -5.98 -4.44
N GLY A 165 -13.37 -5.31 -5.37
CA GLY A 165 -13.25 -5.56 -6.79
C GLY A 165 -11.84 -5.31 -7.34
N ASN A 166 -11.13 -4.31 -6.81
CA ASN A 166 -9.73 -4.04 -7.17
C ASN A 166 -8.80 -5.15 -6.67
N LEU A 167 -8.94 -5.56 -5.41
CA LEU A 167 -8.18 -6.67 -4.84
C LEU A 167 -8.43 -7.97 -5.61
N ARG A 168 -9.69 -8.26 -5.97
CA ARG A 168 -10.05 -9.43 -6.78
C ARG A 168 -9.33 -9.43 -8.12
N ARG A 169 -9.32 -8.30 -8.84
CA ARG A 169 -8.61 -8.19 -10.14
C ARG A 169 -7.11 -8.39 -9.98
N LEU A 170 -6.51 -7.83 -8.94
CA LEU A 170 -5.09 -8.00 -8.68
C LEU A 170 -4.74 -9.45 -8.33
N LEU A 171 -5.59 -10.14 -7.56
CA LEU A 171 -5.42 -11.57 -7.25
C LEU A 171 -5.54 -12.44 -8.50
N MET A 172 -6.49 -12.14 -9.38
CA MET A 172 -6.63 -12.88 -10.65
C MET A 172 -5.44 -12.65 -11.58
N PHE A 173 -4.95 -11.41 -11.66
CA PHE A 173 -3.74 -11.10 -12.41
C PHE A 173 -2.54 -11.86 -11.84
N PHE A 174 -2.34 -11.81 -10.52
CA PHE A 174 -1.25 -12.53 -9.86
C PHE A 174 -1.32 -14.05 -10.09
N ALA A 175 -2.51 -14.64 -9.99
CA ALA A 175 -2.69 -16.06 -10.28
C ALA A 175 -2.35 -16.41 -11.73
N ALA A 176 -2.71 -15.55 -12.69
CA ALA A 176 -2.37 -15.73 -14.10
C ALA A 176 -0.86 -15.62 -14.35
N GLU A 177 -0.17 -14.67 -13.70
CA GLU A 177 1.28 -14.55 -13.76
C GLU A 177 1.97 -15.81 -13.21
N LEU A 178 1.48 -16.35 -12.08
CA LEU A 178 1.99 -17.60 -11.50
C LEU A 178 1.78 -18.80 -12.45
N ASP A 179 0.62 -18.89 -13.11
CA ASP A 179 0.32 -19.98 -14.05
C ASP A 179 1.16 -19.89 -15.32
N SER A 180 1.58 -18.69 -15.72
CA SER A 180 2.44 -18.44 -16.88
C SER A 180 3.92 -18.46 -16.57
N MET A 181 4.32 -18.65 -15.29
CA MET A 181 5.73 -18.65 -14.87
C MET A 181 6.57 -19.63 -15.65
N SER A 182 7.67 -19.11 -16.20
CA SER A 182 8.75 -19.89 -16.78
C SER A 182 10.02 -19.73 -15.92
N ALA A 183 11.04 -20.52 -16.19
CA ALA A 183 12.36 -20.38 -15.55
C ALA A 183 12.98 -18.97 -15.76
N ALA A 184 12.48 -18.20 -16.71
CA ALA A 184 12.93 -16.84 -17.02
C ALA A 184 12.14 -15.73 -16.26
N THR A 185 11.08 -16.09 -15.51
CA THR A 185 10.29 -15.07 -14.77
C THR A 185 11.11 -14.54 -13.61
N PRO A 186 11.38 -13.21 -13.53
CA PRO A 186 12.18 -12.67 -12.44
C PRO A 186 11.45 -12.83 -11.10
N GLN A 187 12.08 -13.50 -10.14
CA GLN A 187 11.52 -13.66 -8.79
C GLN A 187 11.23 -12.30 -8.11
N LEU A 188 11.98 -11.26 -8.47
CA LEU A 188 11.76 -9.90 -8.00
C LEU A 188 10.37 -9.38 -8.40
N ALA A 189 9.93 -9.64 -9.63
CA ALA A 189 8.61 -9.21 -10.09
C ALA A 189 7.48 -9.86 -9.27
N ILE A 190 7.61 -11.13 -8.96
CA ILE A 190 6.65 -11.85 -8.09
C ILE A 190 6.66 -11.26 -6.68
N ALA A 191 7.85 -10.98 -6.12
CA ALA A 191 7.96 -10.36 -4.79
C ALA A 191 7.30 -8.97 -4.73
N GLU A 192 7.44 -8.14 -5.77
CA GLU A 192 6.79 -6.83 -5.84
C GLU A 192 5.26 -6.95 -5.98
N LEU A 193 4.78 -7.92 -6.73
CA LEU A 193 3.35 -8.22 -6.82
C LEU A 193 2.77 -8.71 -5.49
N GLU A 194 3.52 -9.52 -4.71
CA GLU A 194 3.14 -9.89 -3.35
C GLU A 194 3.00 -8.65 -2.45
N GLN A 195 3.95 -7.71 -2.53
CA GLN A 195 3.89 -6.46 -1.78
C GLN A 195 2.67 -5.61 -2.18
N ALA A 196 2.34 -5.57 -3.48
CA ALA A 196 1.15 -4.88 -3.98
C ALA A 196 -0.14 -5.54 -3.45
N LEU A 197 -0.19 -6.87 -3.35
CA LEU A 197 -1.32 -7.61 -2.76
C LEU A 197 -1.50 -7.28 -1.27
N ILE A 198 -0.42 -7.23 -0.49
CA ILE A 198 -0.46 -6.86 0.93
C ILE A 198 -1.01 -5.43 1.10
N VAL A 199 -0.51 -4.47 0.31
CA VAL A 199 -1.02 -3.08 0.32
C VAL A 199 -2.50 -3.05 -0.06
N SER A 200 -2.88 -3.76 -1.14
CA SER A 200 -4.26 -3.80 -1.60
C SER A 200 -5.19 -4.42 -0.55
N PHE A 201 -4.76 -5.46 0.16
CA PHE A 201 -5.49 -6.06 1.28
C PHE A 201 -5.74 -5.04 2.40
N ILE A 202 -4.69 -4.33 2.85
CA ILE A 202 -4.79 -3.31 3.91
C ILE A 202 -5.77 -2.19 3.50
N CYS A 203 -5.67 -1.69 2.27
CA CYS A 203 -6.49 -0.59 1.77
C CYS A 203 -7.92 -0.99 1.39
N SER A 204 -8.17 -2.28 1.12
CA SER A 204 -9.51 -2.77 0.75
C SER A 204 -10.38 -3.10 1.95
N ASN A 205 -9.80 -3.28 3.12
CA ASN A 205 -10.49 -3.65 4.34
C ASN A 205 -10.35 -2.52 5.37
N SER A 206 -11.46 -1.87 5.71
CA SER A 206 -11.50 -0.82 6.75
C SER A 206 -10.97 -1.36 8.06
N ASN A 207 -10.08 -0.62 8.69
CA ASN A 207 -9.39 -1.04 9.90
C ASN A 207 -9.05 0.16 10.79
N ASN A 208 -8.64 -0.08 12.02
CA ASN A 208 -8.31 0.96 13.00
C ASN A 208 -7.08 1.82 12.66
N TYR A 209 -6.40 1.57 11.54
CA TYR A 209 -5.33 2.40 10.98
C TYR A 209 -5.74 3.09 9.67
N SER A 210 -6.98 2.91 9.18
CA SER A 210 -7.45 3.50 7.92
C SER A 210 -7.29 5.02 7.89
N ASP A 211 -7.60 5.71 8.99
CA ASP A 211 -7.40 7.17 9.10
C ASP A 211 -5.94 7.60 8.96
N LEU A 212 -5.00 6.80 9.46
CA LEU A 212 -3.57 7.06 9.29
C LEU A 212 -3.13 6.80 7.85
N LEU A 213 -3.64 5.75 7.23
CA LEU A 213 -3.38 5.44 5.81
C LEU A 213 -3.95 6.50 4.88
N ASP A 214 -5.12 7.07 5.21
CA ASP A 214 -5.71 8.18 4.45
C ASP A 214 -4.95 9.51 4.64
N ARG A 215 -4.31 9.70 5.80
CA ARG A 215 -3.44 10.84 6.10
C ARG A 215 -2.03 10.67 5.54
N THR A 216 -1.59 9.43 5.27
CA THR A 216 -0.32 9.20 4.56
C THR A 216 -0.41 9.93 3.22
N PRO A 217 0.58 10.77 2.84
CA PRO A 217 0.52 11.50 1.60
C PRO A 217 0.22 10.50 0.49
N ARG A 218 -0.99 10.58 -0.09
CA ARG A 218 -1.36 9.73 -1.23
C ARG A 218 -0.21 9.81 -2.20
N VAL A 219 0.26 8.67 -2.68
CA VAL A 219 1.30 8.64 -3.71
C VAL A 219 0.92 9.69 -4.73
N ALA A 220 1.73 10.76 -4.76
CA ALA A 220 1.37 11.91 -5.56
C ALA A 220 1.23 11.44 -7.01
N PRO A 221 0.22 11.88 -7.75
CA PRO A 221 0.14 11.58 -9.16
C PRO A 221 1.49 11.86 -9.81
N TRP A 222 1.90 11.06 -10.78
CA TRP A 222 3.21 11.20 -11.44
C TRP A 222 3.50 12.63 -11.90
N GLN A 223 2.44 13.39 -12.21
CA GLN A 223 2.53 14.81 -12.57
C GLN A 223 3.08 15.67 -11.42
N VAL A 224 2.71 15.37 -10.18
CA VAL A 224 3.23 16.10 -9.01
C VAL A 224 4.70 15.76 -8.81
N TRP A 225 5.07 14.49 -8.90
CA TRP A 225 6.46 14.04 -8.82
C TRP A 225 7.34 14.71 -9.87
N ARG A 226 6.88 14.71 -11.11
CA ARG A 226 7.63 15.33 -12.22
C ARG A 226 7.75 16.85 -12.07
N ALA A 227 6.71 17.50 -11.53
CA ALA A 227 6.78 18.92 -11.22
C ALA A 227 7.77 19.20 -10.08
N GLU A 228 7.77 18.40 -9.02
CA GLU A 228 8.71 18.51 -7.89
C GLU A 228 10.16 18.34 -8.36
N GLU A 229 10.43 17.29 -9.14
CA GLU A 229 11.74 17.04 -9.74
C GLU A 229 12.21 18.22 -10.60
N TYR A 230 11.32 18.76 -11.44
CA TYR A 230 11.63 19.93 -12.25
C TYR A 230 11.91 21.18 -11.39
N ILE A 231 11.11 21.41 -10.34
CA ILE A 231 11.29 22.55 -9.42
C ILE A 231 12.62 22.45 -8.67
N GLU A 232 12.97 21.28 -8.17
CA GLU A 232 14.24 21.04 -7.48
C GLU A 232 15.46 21.22 -8.42
N ALA A 233 15.35 20.83 -9.68
CA ALA A 233 16.41 20.96 -10.67
C ALA A 233 16.58 22.41 -11.22
N HIS A 234 15.54 23.26 -11.13
CA HIS A 234 15.50 24.60 -11.76
C HIS A 234 15.05 25.70 -10.79
N TRP A 235 15.22 25.51 -9.49
CA TRP A 235 14.74 26.42 -8.44
C TRP A 235 15.25 27.87 -8.60
N ASP A 236 16.45 28.05 -9.18
CA ASP A 236 17.12 29.32 -9.46
C ASP A 236 16.58 30.05 -10.70
N LYS A 237 15.77 29.35 -11.53
CA LYS A 237 15.25 29.89 -12.79
C LYS A 237 13.79 30.35 -12.64
N PRO A 238 13.30 31.20 -13.54
CA PRO A 238 11.87 31.53 -13.60
C PRO A 238 11.03 30.28 -13.83
N ILE A 239 10.16 29.97 -12.87
CA ILE A 239 9.19 28.86 -12.96
C ILE A 239 7.81 29.46 -12.94
N THR A 240 7.00 29.14 -13.96
CA THR A 240 5.59 29.52 -14.04
C THR A 240 4.68 28.27 -14.00
N ILE A 241 3.41 28.49 -13.76
CA ILE A 241 2.46 27.37 -13.78
C ILE A 241 2.31 26.76 -15.17
N GLU A 242 2.47 27.54 -16.23
CA GLU A 242 2.45 27.11 -17.61
C GLU A 242 3.65 26.19 -17.89
N THR A 243 4.85 26.58 -17.43
CA THR A 243 6.05 25.73 -17.52
C THR A 243 5.82 24.38 -16.84
N LEU A 244 5.27 24.38 -15.62
CA LEU A 244 5.00 23.14 -14.91
C LEU A 244 3.92 22.31 -15.61
N ALA A 245 2.88 22.94 -16.17
CA ALA A 245 1.84 22.27 -16.93
C ALA A 245 2.41 21.58 -18.19
N GLN A 246 3.32 22.25 -18.92
CA GLN A 246 4.02 21.68 -20.08
C GLN A 246 4.87 20.47 -19.69
N VAL A 247 5.75 20.62 -18.68
CA VAL A 247 6.66 19.56 -18.22
C VAL A 247 5.89 18.32 -17.76
N THR A 248 4.72 18.51 -17.14
CA THR A 248 3.91 17.43 -16.60
C THR A 248 2.85 16.91 -17.57
N SER A 249 2.72 17.52 -18.75
CA SER A 249 1.64 17.22 -19.71
C SER A 249 0.25 17.26 -19.07
N ALA A 250 0.05 18.19 -18.13
CA ALA A 250 -1.20 18.35 -17.38
C ALA A 250 -1.73 19.78 -17.54
N SER A 251 -3.05 19.98 -17.41
CA SER A 251 -3.58 21.34 -17.32
C SER A 251 -3.19 22.00 -15.99
N ALA A 252 -3.03 23.33 -15.98
CA ALA A 252 -2.78 24.10 -14.76
C ALA A 252 -3.81 23.78 -13.66
N ARG A 253 -5.09 23.69 -14.01
CA ARG A 253 -6.19 23.34 -13.07
C ARG A 253 -5.97 21.94 -12.46
N SER A 254 -5.62 20.96 -13.27
CA SER A 254 -5.34 19.59 -12.81
C SER A 254 -4.13 19.57 -11.86
N LEU A 255 -3.07 20.30 -12.22
CA LEU A 255 -1.86 20.38 -11.42
C LEU A 255 -2.13 21.05 -10.05
N PHE A 256 -2.88 22.15 -10.01
CA PHE A 256 -3.33 22.76 -8.74
C PHE A 256 -4.13 21.79 -7.87
N HIS A 257 -5.06 21.04 -8.47
CA HIS A 257 -5.88 20.06 -7.76
C HIS A 257 -5.01 18.94 -7.18
N HIS A 258 -4.10 18.39 -7.97
CA HIS A 258 -3.22 17.31 -7.56
C HIS A 258 -2.24 17.75 -6.45
N PHE A 259 -1.63 18.94 -6.55
CA PHE A 259 -0.76 19.48 -5.52
C PHE A 259 -1.50 19.71 -4.21
N ARG A 260 -2.68 20.36 -4.24
CA ARG A 260 -3.48 20.57 -3.03
C ARG A 260 -3.87 19.26 -2.36
N ARG A 261 -4.25 18.27 -3.16
CA ARG A 261 -4.69 16.96 -2.64
C ARG A 261 -3.52 16.12 -2.09
N SER A 262 -2.32 16.20 -2.67
CA SER A 262 -1.17 15.36 -2.30
C SER A 262 -0.19 16.05 -1.37
N ARG A 263 -0.10 17.38 -1.39
CA ARG A 263 0.87 18.18 -0.61
C ARG A 263 0.23 19.22 0.30
N GLY A 264 -1.07 19.44 0.23
CA GLY A 264 -1.78 20.46 1.00
C GLY A 264 -1.54 21.90 0.55
N LEU A 265 -0.77 22.13 -0.53
CA LEU A 265 -0.38 23.47 -1.00
C LEU A 265 -0.43 23.57 -2.53
N SER A 266 -0.31 24.79 -3.06
CA SER A 266 -0.29 25.00 -4.51
C SER A 266 1.10 24.74 -5.10
N PRO A 267 1.22 24.46 -6.43
CA PRO A 267 2.52 24.29 -7.09
C PRO A 267 3.47 25.47 -6.86
N MET A 268 2.97 26.70 -6.99
CA MET A 268 3.78 27.89 -6.78
C MET A 268 4.19 28.13 -5.33
N ALA A 269 3.37 27.69 -4.37
CA ALA A 269 3.75 27.67 -2.96
C ALA A 269 4.87 26.65 -2.70
N PHE A 270 4.89 25.52 -3.41
CA PHE A 270 5.98 24.54 -3.36
C PHE A 270 7.28 25.13 -3.94
N VAL A 271 7.22 25.82 -5.10
CA VAL A 271 8.37 26.55 -5.66
C VAL A 271 8.98 27.49 -4.62
N LYS A 272 8.11 28.28 -3.97
CA LYS A 272 8.54 29.21 -2.91
C LYS A 272 9.22 28.50 -1.73
N GLN A 273 8.68 27.35 -1.31
CA GLN A 273 9.27 26.57 -0.23
C GLN A 273 10.67 26.03 -0.58
N VAL A 274 10.85 25.50 -1.80
CA VAL A 274 12.15 25.03 -2.29
C VAL A 274 13.15 26.17 -2.31
N ARG A 275 12.79 27.33 -2.86
CA ARG A 275 13.63 28.53 -2.89
C ARG A 275 14.05 29.01 -1.50
N LEU A 276 13.12 29.02 -0.53
CA LEU A 276 13.44 29.36 0.86
C LEU A 276 14.42 28.38 1.49
N GLN A 277 14.30 27.09 1.18
CA GLN A 277 15.21 26.07 1.66
C GLN A 277 16.64 26.29 1.10
N HIS A 278 16.76 26.60 -0.20
CA HIS A 278 18.03 26.93 -0.82
C HIS A 278 18.61 28.22 -0.25
N ALA A 279 17.77 29.26 -0.05
CA ALA A 279 18.22 30.50 0.58
C ALA A 279 18.80 30.26 1.98
N LYS A 280 18.14 29.41 2.78
CA LYS A 280 18.65 29.04 4.11
C LYS A 280 20.01 28.36 4.01
N LYS A 281 20.17 27.37 3.15
CA LYS A 281 21.43 26.68 2.92
C LYS A 281 22.56 27.67 2.47
N MET A 282 22.23 28.66 1.62
CA MET A 282 23.18 29.67 1.20
C MET A 282 23.57 30.62 2.34
N LEU A 283 22.62 31.05 3.17
CA LEU A 283 22.88 31.92 4.33
C LEU A 283 23.62 31.19 5.46
N GLU A 284 23.58 29.86 5.51
CA GLU A 284 24.30 29.01 6.47
C GLU A 284 25.72 28.63 6.00
N ARG A 285 26.18 29.11 4.84
CA ARG A 285 27.53 28.81 4.38
C ARG A 285 28.57 29.58 5.20
N THR A 286 29.54 28.85 5.70
CA THR A 286 30.61 29.37 6.56
C THR A 286 31.82 29.87 5.78
N ASP A 287 31.97 29.51 4.51
CA ASP A 287 33.06 29.84 3.61
C ASP A 287 32.98 31.28 3.03
N LEU A 288 31.76 31.85 3.05
CA LEU A 288 31.49 33.20 2.55
C LEU A 288 30.49 33.87 3.51
N ILE A 289 30.67 35.20 3.75
CA ILE A 289 29.63 35.96 4.48
C ILE A 289 28.56 36.37 3.45
N PRO A 290 27.44 35.61 3.35
CA PRO A 290 26.47 35.86 2.31
C PRO A 290 25.68 37.15 2.59
N SER A 291 25.47 37.96 1.57
CA SER A 291 24.50 39.04 1.62
C SER A 291 23.08 38.51 1.58
N VAL A 292 22.25 38.90 2.54
CA VAL A 292 20.82 38.54 2.57
C VAL A 292 20.12 38.98 1.28
N THR A 293 20.47 40.17 0.76
CA THR A 293 19.87 40.70 -0.47
C THR A 293 20.27 39.88 -1.69
N GLU A 294 21.57 39.60 -1.86
CA GLU A 294 22.08 38.79 -2.97
C GLU A 294 21.52 37.38 -2.94
N THR A 295 21.46 36.77 -1.75
CA THR A 295 20.85 35.43 -1.58
C THR A 295 19.35 35.41 -1.97
N ALA A 296 18.58 36.44 -1.56
CA ALA A 296 17.17 36.53 -1.93
C ALA A 296 17.00 36.62 -3.45
N VAL A 297 17.84 37.50 -4.11
CA VAL A 297 17.78 37.66 -5.57
C VAL A 297 18.21 36.38 -6.27
N ALA A 298 19.31 35.76 -5.87
CA ALA A 298 19.78 34.48 -6.42
C ALA A 298 18.77 33.37 -6.30
N CYS A 299 17.94 33.38 -5.22
CA CYS A 299 16.83 32.41 -5.05
C CYS A 299 15.54 32.85 -5.74
N GLY A 300 15.56 33.89 -6.59
CA GLY A 300 14.43 34.30 -7.42
C GLY A 300 13.35 35.08 -6.66
N PHE A 301 13.67 35.73 -5.55
CA PHE A 301 12.77 36.64 -4.84
C PHE A 301 12.97 38.07 -5.32
N SER A 302 11.95 38.66 -5.93
CA SER A 302 11.99 40.05 -6.39
C SER A 302 11.65 41.06 -5.30
N ASN A 303 10.99 40.66 -4.21
CA ASN A 303 10.59 41.51 -3.09
C ASN A 303 11.25 41.04 -1.79
N LEU A 304 12.20 41.83 -1.28
CA LEU A 304 12.96 41.50 -0.08
C LEU A 304 12.11 41.48 1.21
N GLY A 305 11.09 42.34 1.29
CA GLY A 305 10.17 42.35 2.43
C GLY A 305 9.32 41.07 2.52
N HIS A 306 8.80 40.64 1.38
CA HIS A 306 8.08 39.35 1.30
C HIS A 306 9.01 38.17 1.58
N PHE A 307 10.25 38.19 1.05
CA PHE A 307 11.24 37.17 1.35
C PHE A 307 11.50 37.07 2.86
N ALA A 308 11.81 38.19 3.54
CA ALA A 308 12.10 38.19 4.96
C ALA A 308 10.90 37.68 5.80
N SER A 309 9.68 38.07 5.44
CA SER A 309 8.44 37.62 6.10
C SER A 309 8.23 36.12 5.89
N ASP A 310 8.32 35.62 4.66
CA ASP A 310 8.12 34.21 4.33
C ASP A 310 9.21 33.32 4.96
N TYR A 311 10.46 33.80 4.98
CA TYR A 311 11.59 33.13 5.64
C TYR A 311 11.34 32.99 7.15
N SER A 312 10.95 34.11 7.82
CA SER A 312 10.70 34.10 9.25
C SER A 312 9.51 33.20 9.61
N LYS A 313 8.44 33.18 8.82
CA LYS A 313 7.31 32.26 9.01
C LYS A 313 7.70 30.80 8.90
N ARG A 314 8.66 30.48 8.03
CA ARG A 314 9.06 29.09 7.79
C ARG A 314 10.09 28.58 8.79
N PHE A 315 11.07 29.43 9.17
CA PHE A 315 12.23 29.00 9.95
C PHE A 315 12.25 29.56 11.39
N GLY A 316 11.31 30.42 11.78
CA GLY A 316 11.21 30.98 13.12
C GLY A 316 12.24 32.07 13.42
N GLU A 317 13.11 32.43 12.46
CA GLU A 317 14.18 33.43 12.58
C GLU A 317 14.23 34.32 11.33
N ARG A 318 14.80 35.52 11.43
CA ARG A 318 15.01 36.39 10.27
C ARG A 318 16.24 35.93 9.47
N PRO A 319 16.28 36.15 8.15
CA PRO A 319 17.49 35.86 7.33
C PRO A 319 18.77 36.48 7.90
N SER A 320 18.68 37.73 8.42
CA SER A 320 19.81 38.43 9.06
C SER A 320 20.29 37.74 10.35
N ASP A 321 19.38 37.05 11.08
CA ASP A 321 19.75 36.39 12.33
C ASP A 321 20.49 35.07 12.03
N THR A 322 20.09 34.38 10.96
CA THR A 322 20.83 33.22 10.44
C THR A 322 22.28 33.60 10.12
N VAL A 323 22.50 34.71 9.41
CA VAL A 323 23.88 35.21 9.07
C VAL A 323 24.65 35.66 10.32
N LYS A 324 24.02 36.36 11.26
CA LYS A 324 24.65 36.82 12.50
C LYS A 324 25.13 35.66 13.37
N ARG A 325 24.40 34.57 13.43
CA ARG A 325 24.79 33.39 14.19
C ARG A 325 26.09 32.76 13.76
N LEU A 326 26.50 32.95 12.50
CA LEU A 326 27.73 32.41 11.92
C LEU A 326 28.95 33.35 12.04
N LYS A 327 28.73 34.66 12.29
CA LYS A 327 29.81 35.63 12.45
C LYS A 327 30.83 35.35 13.56
N PRO A 328 30.44 34.78 14.72
CA PRO A 328 31.41 34.48 15.80
C PRO A 328 32.43 33.40 15.43
N ILE A 329 32.13 32.56 14.44
CA ILE A 329 32.98 31.42 14.04
C ILE A 329 34.10 31.87 13.08
N LEU A 330 33.96 33.06 12.47
CA LEU A 330 34.85 33.60 11.44
C LEU A 330 35.71 34.78 11.92
N SER A 331 35.59 35.21 13.18
CA SER A 331 36.45 36.26 13.73
C SER A 331 37.79 35.64 14.13
N PRO A 332 38.94 36.08 13.55
CA PRO A 332 40.25 35.65 14.02
C PRO A 332 40.44 36.16 15.46
N GLU A 333 41.05 35.35 16.31
CA GLU A 333 41.46 35.73 17.66
C GLU A 333 42.27 37.03 17.63
N PRO A 334 42.08 37.97 18.59
CA PRO A 334 42.91 39.13 18.69
C PRO A 334 44.33 38.67 19.07
N SER A 335 45.27 38.95 18.19
CA SER A 335 46.70 38.78 18.43
C SER A 335 47.09 39.53 19.71
N SER A 336 47.18 38.79 20.82
CA SER A 336 47.85 39.25 22.03
C SER A 336 49.33 38.96 21.86
N ALA A 337 50.14 39.96 21.76
CA ALA A 337 51.45 40.07 22.43
C ALA A 337 52.26 41.23 21.91
N ARG A 338 52.39 42.27 22.71
CA ARG A 338 53.65 42.99 22.83
C ARG A 338 54.12 42.90 24.25
N PRO A 339 55.27 42.32 24.51
CA PRO A 339 56.00 42.64 25.72
C PRO A 339 56.92 43.83 25.48
N ALA A 340 57.11 44.61 26.50
CA ALA A 340 58.05 45.75 26.59
C ALA A 340 59.51 45.31 26.52
#